data_007e42d3187695d4566ad1137e50b396
#
_entry.id   007e42d3187695d4566ad1137e50b396
#
_cell.length_a   1.000
_cell.length_b   1.000
_cell.length_c   1.000
_cell.angle_alpha   90.00
_cell.angle_beta   90.00
_cell.angle_gamma   90.00
#
_symmetry.space_group_name_H-M   'P 1'
#
loop_
_entity.id
_entity.type
_entity.pdbx_description
1 polymer ?
#
loop_
_entity_poly.entity_id
_entity_poly.type
_entity_poly.pdbx_seq_one_letter_code
_entity_poly.pdbx_strand_id
1 'polypeptide(L)'
;MVPLLHHGLLLLTLSSVCRRTSSVPMEKLASSKLCADKDCSYTISVARAISDFTAPDCRFINIKSGQMIYVYSKLVPEEGGGVFWSGSVYSDRYVDQMGLIGYFPSNLVTEMQVYQEGTEKMPTTNLDFHCD
;
A
#
# COMPACT_ATOMS: atom_id res chain seq x y z
N MET A 1 0.90 -39.22 -38.19
CA MET A 1 1.15 -39.06 -37.65
C MET A 1 1.65 -37.97 -37.16
N VAL A 2 2.15 -37.57 -37.28
CA VAL A 2 2.60 -36.53 -36.91
C VAL A 2 1.86 -35.47 -36.48
N PRO A 3 0.90 -35.35 -36.82
CA PRO A 3 0.12 -34.27 -36.45
C PRO A 3 0.11 -34.02 -35.04
N LEU A 4 0.19 -34.93 -34.39
CA LEU A 4 0.08 -34.70 -33.08
C LEU A 4 1.06 -33.84 -32.57
N LEU A 5 2.07 -33.72 -33.12
CA LEU A 5 3.00 -32.95 -32.58
C LEU A 5 2.58 -31.63 -32.42
N HIS A 6 1.93 -31.10 -33.23
CA HIS A 6 1.66 -29.80 -33.11
C HIS A 6 0.81 -29.45 -32.01
N HIS A 7 0.14 -30.24 -31.54
CA HIS A 7 -0.75 -29.84 -30.55
C HIS A 7 -0.01 -29.41 -29.37
N GLY A 8 0.98 -29.96 -29.12
CA GLY A 8 1.67 -29.69 -27.91
C GLY A 8 2.11 -28.26 -27.87
N LEU A 9 2.42 -27.76 -28.97
CA LEU A 9 2.87 -26.46 -29.00
C LEU A 9 1.91 -25.48 -28.57
N LEU A 10 0.80 -25.59 -28.93
CA LEU A 10 -0.17 -24.66 -28.57
C LEU A 10 -0.33 -24.53 -27.13
N LEU A 11 -0.29 -25.51 -26.47
CA LEU A 11 -0.46 -25.47 -25.09
C LEU A 11 0.52 -24.60 -24.44
N LEU A 12 1.65 -24.63 -24.88
CA LEU A 12 2.64 -23.86 -24.31
C LEU A 12 2.32 -22.43 -24.29
N THR A 13 1.87 -21.97 -25.32
CA THR A 13 1.62 -20.58 -25.38
C THR A 13 0.62 -20.21 -24.37
N LEU A 14 -0.27 -20.99 -24.09
CA LEU A 14 -1.24 -20.67 -23.16
C LEU A 14 -0.68 -20.51 -21.83
N SER A 15 0.06 -21.40 -21.43
CA SER A 15 0.52 -21.34 -20.11
C SER A 15 1.26 -20.05 -19.92
N SER A 16 1.82 -19.53 -20.90
CA SER A 16 2.60 -18.39 -20.65
C SER A 16 1.73 -17.24 -20.31
N VAL A 17 0.57 -17.26 -20.69
CA VAL A 17 -0.26 -16.19 -20.39
C VAL A 17 -0.65 -16.06 -18.98
N CYS A 18 -0.78 -17.08 -18.33
CA CYS A 18 -1.21 -16.98 -17.01
C CYS A 18 -0.36 -16.31 -16.12
N ARG A 19 0.84 -16.25 -16.42
CA ARG A 19 1.57 -15.82 -15.45
C ARG A 19 1.54 -14.49 -15.08
N ARG A 20 0.96 -13.73 -15.57
CA ARG A 20 0.98 -12.48 -15.24
C ARG A 20 0.25 -12.10 -14.12
N THR A 21 -0.14 -12.50 -13.34
CA THR A 21 -0.96 -12.03 -12.32
C THR A 21 -0.28 -11.44 -11.20
N SER A 22 0.93 -11.54 -11.03
CA SER A 22 1.43 -11.14 -9.81
C SER A 22 1.33 -9.68 -9.51
N SER A 23 2.08 -8.81 -9.82
CA SER A 23 1.94 -7.44 -9.40
C SER A 23 1.65 -6.51 -10.54
N VAL A 24 0.90 -5.48 -10.28
CA VAL A 24 0.50 -4.52 -11.28
C VAL A 24 1.02 -3.15 -10.86
N PRO A 25 1.88 -2.53 -11.63
CA PRO A 25 2.38 -1.21 -11.27
C PRO A 25 1.29 -0.16 -11.37
N MET A 26 1.28 0.74 -10.43
CA MET A 26 0.30 1.82 -10.38
C MET A 26 1.05 3.13 -10.34
N GLU A 27 0.35 4.22 -10.61
CA GLU A 27 0.97 5.52 -10.59
C GLU A 27 1.40 5.89 -9.18
N LYS A 28 2.48 6.61 -9.06
CA LYS A 28 2.95 7.05 -7.77
C LYS A 28 2.07 8.17 -7.26
N LEU A 29 1.81 8.16 -5.97
CA LEU A 29 1.04 9.22 -5.34
C LEU A 29 1.94 10.39 -4.95
N ALA A 30 3.22 10.17 -4.83
CA ALA A 30 4.20 11.22 -4.52
C ALA A 30 5.59 10.75 -4.90
N SER A 31 6.51 11.68 -5.06
CA SER A 31 7.88 11.37 -5.44
C SER A 31 8.75 11.02 -4.26
N SER A 32 8.39 11.43 -3.06
CA SER A 32 9.19 11.14 -1.88
C SER A 32 8.33 10.86 -0.67
N LYS A 33 8.92 10.25 0.32
CA LYS A 33 8.25 9.89 1.55
C LYS A 33 9.13 10.16 2.75
N LEU A 34 8.50 10.27 3.92
CA LEU A 34 9.19 10.47 5.17
C LEU A 34 8.99 9.22 6.02
N CYS A 35 10.06 8.69 6.56
CA CYS A 35 10.01 7.53 7.42
C CYS A 35 10.76 7.82 8.71
N ALA A 36 10.57 6.98 9.71
CA ALA A 36 11.26 7.14 10.98
C ALA A 36 12.72 6.74 10.88
N ASP A 37 13.03 5.82 9.96
CA ASP A 37 14.40 5.36 9.75
C ASP A 37 14.63 5.15 8.26
N LYS A 38 15.85 4.86 7.89
CA LYS A 38 16.19 4.74 6.48
C LYS A 38 15.55 3.56 5.78
N ASP A 39 15.19 2.54 6.53
CA ASP A 39 14.57 1.35 5.95
C ASP A 39 13.05 1.39 6.04
N CYS A 40 12.49 2.42 6.64
CA CYS A 40 11.05 2.57 6.86
C CYS A 40 10.47 1.37 7.61
N SER A 41 11.25 0.83 8.54
CA SER A 41 10.79 -0.35 9.27
C SER A 41 10.19 -0.02 10.62
N TYR A 42 10.37 1.16 11.13
CA TYR A 42 9.79 1.51 12.43
C TYR A 42 8.51 2.30 12.28
N THR A 43 7.60 2.08 13.21
CA THR A 43 6.34 2.81 13.24
C THR A 43 6.61 4.26 13.66
N ILE A 44 6.07 5.19 12.89
CA ILE A 44 6.18 6.60 13.24
C ILE A 44 5.23 6.90 14.38
N SER A 45 3.98 6.51 14.25
CA SER A 45 2.95 6.87 15.22
C SER A 45 1.78 5.92 15.16
N VAL A 46 0.87 6.09 16.11
CA VAL A 46 -0.41 5.43 16.06
C VAL A 46 -1.45 6.53 15.93
N ALA A 47 -2.43 6.33 15.07
CA ALA A 47 -3.48 7.29 14.80
C ALA A 47 -4.84 6.63 14.95
N ARG A 48 -5.87 7.43 15.12
CA ARG A 48 -7.24 6.94 15.22
C ARG A 48 -8.04 7.48 14.06
N ALA A 49 -8.77 6.65 13.38
CA ALA A 49 -9.61 7.08 12.27
C ALA A 49 -10.82 7.86 12.80
N ILE A 50 -11.09 9.00 12.19
CA ILE A 50 -12.24 9.79 12.56
C ILE A 50 -13.34 9.70 11.51
N SER A 51 -13.07 9.04 10.40
CA SER A 51 -14.06 8.82 9.34
C SER A 51 -13.76 7.52 8.63
N ASP A 52 -14.76 6.98 7.94
CA ASP A 52 -14.57 5.80 7.13
C ASP A 52 -13.87 6.18 5.83
N PHE A 53 -13.12 5.26 5.27
CA PHE A 53 -12.49 5.45 3.98
C PHE A 53 -12.53 4.12 3.23
N THR A 54 -13.05 4.16 2.01
CA THR A 54 -13.08 2.97 1.16
C THR A 54 -11.96 3.09 0.15
N ALA A 55 -11.10 2.10 0.12
CA ALA A 55 -9.95 2.10 -0.78
C ALA A 55 -10.42 2.12 -2.23
N PRO A 56 -9.97 3.07 -3.04
CA PRO A 56 -10.35 3.13 -4.44
C PRO A 56 -9.61 2.10 -5.28
N ASP A 57 -8.45 1.66 -4.84
CA ASP A 57 -7.71 0.62 -5.53
C ASP A 57 -6.72 0.00 -4.55
N CYS A 58 -5.89 -0.91 -5.03
CA CYS A 58 -5.04 -1.71 -4.16
C CYS A 58 -3.87 -0.98 -3.49
N ARG A 59 -3.63 0.26 -3.84
CA ARG A 59 -2.60 1.04 -3.16
C ARG A 59 -3.07 1.47 -1.78
N PHE A 60 -4.38 1.49 -1.56
CA PHE A 60 -4.99 2.03 -0.36
C PHE A 60 -5.56 0.94 0.53
N ILE A 61 -5.86 1.27 1.78
CA ILE A 61 -6.50 0.33 2.70
C ILE A 61 -7.86 0.88 3.09
N ASN A 62 -8.76 -0.01 3.47
CA ASN A 62 -10.07 0.39 3.96
C ASN A 62 -9.95 0.72 5.43
N ILE A 63 -10.62 1.77 5.85
CA ILE A 63 -10.59 2.24 7.22
C ILE A 63 -12.00 2.48 7.72
N LYS A 64 -12.27 2.12 8.96
CA LYS A 64 -13.54 2.41 9.61
C LYS A 64 -13.28 3.38 10.74
N SER A 65 -14.21 4.29 10.93
CA SER A 65 -14.12 5.27 12.01
C SER A 65 -13.88 4.57 13.34
N GLY A 66 -12.97 5.09 14.11
CA GLY A 66 -12.62 4.52 15.42
C GLY A 66 -11.48 3.52 15.40
N GLN A 67 -11.08 3.03 14.25
CA GLN A 67 -9.98 2.08 14.20
C GLN A 67 -8.65 2.74 14.50
N MET A 68 -7.74 1.98 15.06
CA MET A 68 -6.37 2.45 15.31
C MET A 68 -5.52 2.03 14.13
N ILE A 69 -4.62 2.90 13.73
CA ILE A 69 -3.78 2.69 12.57
C ILE A 69 -2.33 2.95 12.96
N TYR A 70 -1.45 2.02 12.61
CA TYR A 70 -0.02 2.23 12.79
C TYR A 70 0.50 2.92 11.54
N VAL A 71 1.14 4.06 11.69
CA VAL A 71 1.62 4.86 10.57
C VAL A 71 3.09 4.56 10.34
N TYR A 72 3.43 4.15 9.13
CA TYR A 72 4.80 3.76 8.80
C TYR A 72 5.53 4.78 7.93
N SER A 73 4.81 5.50 7.10
CA SER A 73 5.43 6.55 6.29
C SER A 73 4.41 7.62 5.96
N LYS A 74 4.92 8.80 5.65
CA LYS A 74 4.09 9.93 5.27
C LYS A 74 4.60 10.43 3.93
N LEU A 75 3.74 10.44 2.92
CA LEU A 75 4.16 10.92 1.62
C LEU A 75 4.34 12.44 1.68
N VAL A 76 5.34 12.92 0.97
CA VAL A 76 5.58 14.36 0.92
C VAL A 76 4.57 14.93 -0.08
N PRO A 77 3.73 15.88 0.32
CA PRO A 77 2.71 16.40 -0.57
C PRO A 77 3.28 17.08 -1.78
N GLU A 78 2.62 16.91 -2.91
CA GLU A 78 3.00 17.56 -4.14
C GLU A 78 1.89 18.51 -4.56
N GLU A 79 2.22 19.46 -5.39
CA GLU A 79 1.25 20.45 -5.81
C GLU A 79 0.09 19.76 -6.51
N GLY A 80 -1.11 20.06 -6.09
CA GLY A 80 -2.31 19.47 -6.68
C GLY A 80 -2.64 18.09 -6.15
N GLY A 81 -1.80 17.53 -5.30
CA GLY A 81 -2.04 16.20 -4.74
C GLY A 81 -2.55 16.29 -3.32
N GLY A 82 -3.10 15.22 -2.83
CA GLY A 82 -3.54 15.13 -1.44
C GLY A 82 -2.40 14.69 -0.56
N VAL A 83 -2.66 14.68 0.73
CA VAL A 83 -1.69 14.21 1.70
C VAL A 83 -2.08 12.80 2.12
N PHE A 84 -1.21 11.85 1.84
CA PHE A 84 -1.48 10.45 2.17
C PHE A 84 -0.38 9.90 3.06
N TRP A 85 -0.77 9.03 3.98
CA TRP A 85 0.16 8.33 4.84
C TRP A 85 -0.01 6.84 4.58
N SER A 86 1.00 6.05 4.87
CA SER A 86 0.87 4.59 4.77
C SER A 86 0.86 3.99 6.16
N GLY A 87 0.09 2.94 6.32
CA GLY A 87 -0.01 2.27 7.58
C GLY A 87 -0.82 1.01 7.50
N SER A 88 -1.07 0.42 8.67
CA SER A 88 -1.90 -0.77 8.76
C SER A 88 -2.88 -0.61 9.91
N VAL A 89 -4.07 -1.20 9.73
CA VAL A 89 -5.11 -1.13 10.74
C VAL A 89 -4.88 -2.22 11.76
N TYR A 90 -5.06 -1.90 13.04
CA TYR A 90 -5.02 -2.88 14.09
C TYR A 90 -6.41 -3.01 14.70
N SER A 91 -6.96 -4.20 14.71
CA SER A 91 -8.25 -4.42 15.34
C SER A 91 -8.53 -5.91 15.48
N ASP A 92 -9.00 -6.32 16.64
CA ASP A 92 -9.36 -7.70 16.85
C ASP A 92 -10.58 -8.08 16.05
N ARG A 93 -11.38 -7.09 15.65
CA ARG A 93 -12.61 -7.36 14.93
C ARG A 93 -12.42 -7.52 13.44
N TYR A 94 -11.31 -7.04 12.90
CA TYR A 94 -11.09 -7.03 11.47
C TYR A 94 -9.79 -7.76 11.16
N VAL A 95 -9.74 -8.98 11.62
CA VAL A 95 -8.54 -9.79 11.47
C VAL A 95 -8.05 -9.91 10.04
N ASP A 96 -8.96 -9.99 9.11
CA ASP A 96 -8.58 -10.11 7.71
C ASP A 96 -7.90 -8.86 7.16
N GLN A 97 -7.96 -7.74 7.86
CA GLN A 97 -7.30 -6.53 7.42
C GLN A 97 -5.99 -6.29 8.15
N MET A 98 -5.73 -7.05 9.18
CA MET A 98 -4.52 -6.84 9.96
C MET A 98 -3.30 -7.24 9.14
N GLY A 99 -2.30 -6.43 9.16
CA GLY A 99 -1.09 -6.70 8.42
C GLY A 99 -1.07 -6.18 7.00
N LEU A 100 -2.21 -5.72 6.50
CA LEU A 100 -2.24 -5.12 5.19
C LEU A 100 -1.74 -3.69 5.32
N ILE A 101 -0.79 -3.33 4.49
CA ILE A 101 -0.24 -1.98 4.50
C ILE A 101 -0.72 -1.25 3.27
N GLY A 102 -1.16 -0.03 3.44
CA GLY A 102 -1.59 0.77 2.30
C GLY A 102 -1.76 2.21 2.68
N TYR A 103 -2.15 3.01 1.72
CA TYR A 103 -2.28 4.45 1.90
C TYR A 103 -3.69 4.84 2.30
N PHE A 104 -3.79 5.98 2.93
CA PHE A 104 -5.06 6.59 3.32
C PHE A 104 -4.87 8.09 3.46
N PRO A 105 -5.93 8.87 3.30
CA PRO A 105 -5.82 10.32 3.45
C PRO A 105 -5.53 10.69 4.90
N SER A 106 -4.53 11.51 5.11
CA SER A 106 -4.12 11.88 6.46
C SER A 106 -5.18 12.69 7.20
N ASN A 107 -6.05 13.37 6.47
CA ASN A 107 -7.07 14.20 7.12
C ASN A 107 -8.22 13.38 7.70
N LEU A 108 -8.23 12.07 7.50
CA LEU A 108 -9.26 11.21 8.05
C LEU A 108 -8.83 10.57 9.37
N VAL A 109 -7.65 10.90 9.86
CA VAL A 109 -7.15 10.33 11.10
C VAL A 109 -6.60 11.41 12.00
N THR A 110 -6.52 11.08 13.29
CA THR A 110 -5.89 11.95 14.28
C THR A 110 -4.71 11.17 14.86
N GLU A 111 -3.53 11.74 14.76
CA GLU A 111 -2.34 11.11 15.33
C GLU A 111 -2.43 11.17 16.84
N MET A 112 -2.41 10.03 17.50
CA MET A 112 -2.61 9.96 18.94
C MET A 112 -1.30 9.95 19.71
N GLN A 113 -0.31 9.27 19.18
CA GLN A 113 0.99 9.20 19.83
C GLN A 113 2.07 9.01 18.77
N VAL A 114 3.10 9.84 18.84
CA VAL A 114 4.22 9.74 17.92
C VAL A 114 5.34 9.02 18.64
N TYR A 115 5.78 7.89 18.09
CA TYR A 115 6.87 7.13 18.68
C TYR A 115 8.21 7.66 18.18
N GLN A 116 8.28 8.00 16.91
CA GLN A 116 9.48 8.53 16.34
C GLN A 116 9.12 9.36 15.12
N GLU A 117 9.54 10.60 15.06
CA GLU A 117 9.18 11.46 13.95
C GLU A 117 9.70 10.93 12.63
N GLY A 118 8.93 11.14 11.58
CA GLY A 118 9.34 10.74 10.25
C GLY A 118 10.23 11.79 9.64
N THR A 119 11.49 11.77 9.99
CA THR A 119 12.44 12.79 9.53
C THR A 119 13.33 12.31 8.39
N GLU A 120 13.34 11.01 8.08
CA GLU A 120 14.17 10.50 6.99
C GLU A 120 13.42 10.63 5.68
N LYS A 121 13.83 11.54 4.84
CA LYS A 121 13.20 11.77 3.55
C LYS A 121 13.91 10.94 2.49
N MET A 122 13.15 10.23 1.70
CA MET A 122 13.73 9.41 0.65
C MET A 122 12.80 9.34 -0.55
N PRO A 123 13.32 9.01 -1.73
CA PRO A 123 12.48 8.90 -2.90
C PRO A 123 11.60 7.67 -2.79
N THR A 124 10.39 7.74 -3.35
CA THR A 124 9.54 6.58 -3.46
C THR A 124 9.97 5.78 -4.69
N THR A 125 9.60 4.51 -4.72
CA THR A 125 9.90 3.65 -5.85
C THR A 125 8.59 3.05 -6.35
N ASN A 126 8.64 2.32 -7.43
CA ASN A 126 7.45 1.69 -7.94
C ASN A 126 6.92 0.64 -6.97
N LEU A 127 7.81 0.08 -6.14
CA LEU A 127 7.37 -0.91 -5.18
C LEU A 127 6.48 -0.31 -4.09
N ASP A 128 6.55 0.99 -3.89
CA ASP A 128 5.69 1.65 -2.91
C ASP A 128 4.23 1.72 -3.36
N PHE A 129 3.98 1.54 -4.66
CA PHE A 129 2.65 1.75 -5.20
C PHE A 129 2.17 0.64 -6.14
N HIS A 130 2.63 -0.55 -5.97
CA HIS A 130 2.20 -1.62 -6.86
C HIS A 130 1.12 -2.46 -6.19
N CYS A 131 0.39 -3.22 -7.00
CA CYS A 131 -0.65 -4.11 -6.52
C CYS A 131 -0.25 -5.54 -6.76
N ASP A 132 -0.53 -6.39 -5.81
CA ASP A 132 -0.23 -7.83 -5.95
C ASP A 132 -1.42 -8.60 -6.46
#